data_7b132c68fe27688c0a32f6be0a38d71a
#
_entry.id   7b132c68fe27688c0a32f6be0a38d71a
#
_cell.length_a   1.000
_cell.length_b   1.000
_cell.length_c   1.000
_cell.angle_alpha   90.00
_cell.angle_beta   90.00
_cell.angle_gamma   90.00
#
_symmetry.space_group_name_H-M   'P 1'
#
loop_
_entity.id
_entity.type
_entity.pdbx_description
1 polymer ?
#
loop_
_entity_poly.entity_id
_entity_poly.type
_entity_poly.pdbx_seq_one_letter_code
_entity_poly.pdbx_strand_id
1 'polypeptide(L)'
;MKALLLENISGVARAVFEKAGFDVETTATALPEEKLREKIGDVSILGIRSKTHVTKTVLESAPNLLAIGAFCIGVDGVDRDACNQHGVAVFNDPHSNSRSVAEIALGEIIMLVRRVFAANSEMHGGHWNKTAAGSHEVRGLTLGIVGYGRIGSQLSDLAEAAGMRVIFSDVTDVLARGNARSYSFREVLEQADIVTLHVDGKTRNRNLFGEEEFRLMKPSSYFMNLSRGFVVDHEALARHLKEGKIVGAALDVFPDEPESSGPFSSPLQGLPNVILTPHIAGSTEEAQQNIGQFVSSRLAEYIETGNTMLSVNFPHCQLELVPGSYRLSHIHHNMPGMLLAINKVLAERSINIERQVLDTRGEIGYAIYDINRPCDEVLMRRLGDIPHTIRFRVAETPRSLQFA
;
A
#
# COMPACT_ATOMS: atom_id res chain seq x y z
N MET A 1 -16.44 20.77 -3.00
CA MET A 1 -16.14 19.56 -2.20
C MET A 1 -14.89 19.78 -1.38
N LYS A 2 -14.79 19.15 -0.18
CA LYS A 2 -13.66 19.32 0.75
C LYS A 2 -12.79 18.07 0.77
N ALA A 3 -11.47 18.28 0.69
CA ALA A 3 -10.46 17.24 0.88
C ALA A 3 -9.69 17.51 2.19
N LEU A 4 -9.60 16.51 3.07
CA LEU A 4 -8.82 16.56 4.30
C LEU A 4 -7.61 15.64 4.15
N LEU A 5 -6.40 16.21 4.18
CA LEU A 5 -5.13 15.48 4.04
C LEU A 5 -4.39 15.49 5.38
N LEU A 6 -4.14 14.31 5.93
CA LEU A 6 -3.47 14.12 7.22
C LEU A 6 -2.01 13.65 7.05
N GLU A 7 -1.26 13.65 8.15
CA GLU A 7 0.07 13.02 8.25
C GLU A 7 1.12 13.60 7.29
N ASN A 8 1.08 14.91 7.08
CA ASN A 8 2.06 15.60 6.23
C ASN A 8 2.17 14.99 4.81
N ILE A 9 1.04 14.68 4.19
CA ILE A 9 0.97 14.24 2.79
C ILE A 9 1.63 15.30 1.90
N SER A 10 2.38 14.85 0.88
CA SER A 10 3.13 15.72 -0.04
C SER A 10 2.27 16.87 -0.60
N GLY A 11 2.85 18.07 -0.67
CA GLY A 11 2.21 19.25 -1.26
C GLY A 11 1.77 19.08 -2.71
N VAL A 12 2.33 18.09 -3.42
CA VAL A 12 1.87 17.70 -4.78
C VAL A 12 0.41 17.26 -4.75
N ALA A 13 0.00 16.47 -3.75
CA ALA A 13 -1.39 16.03 -3.62
C ALA A 13 -2.34 17.22 -3.42
N ARG A 14 -1.95 18.20 -2.59
CA ARG A 14 -2.71 19.44 -2.40
C ARG A 14 -2.90 20.17 -3.73
N ALA A 15 -1.83 20.36 -4.49
CA ALA A 15 -1.88 21.05 -5.77
C ALA A 15 -2.80 20.36 -6.78
N VAL A 16 -2.81 19.02 -6.82
CA VAL A 16 -3.72 18.23 -7.69
C VAL A 16 -5.17 18.48 -7.30
N PHE A 17 -5.52 18.42 -6.02
CA PHE A 17 -6.89 18.64 -5.55
C PHE A 17 -7.35 20.09 -5.73
N GLU A 18 -6.50 21.09 -5.44
CA GLU A 18 -6.82 22.50 -5.68
C GLU A 18 -7.08 22.77 -7.17
N LYS A 19 -6.25 22.18 -8.07
CA LYS A 19 -6.47 22.26 -9.53
C LYS A 19 -7.79 21.61 -9.95
N ALA A 20 -8.20 20.53 -9.29
CA ALA A 20 -9.49 19.85 -9.51
C ALA A 20 -10.67 20.58 -8.84
N GLY A 21 -10.46 21.72 -8.17
CA GLY A 21 -11.50 22.58 -7.58
C GLY A 21 -11.95 22.16 -6.19
N PHE A 22 -11.14 21.38 -5.46
CA PHE A 22 -11.42 21.03 -4.06
C PHE A 22 -10.94 22.13 -3.11
N ASP A 23 -11.68 22.33 -2.02
CA ASP A 23 -11.20 23.01 -0.82
C ASP A 23 -10.33 22.05 -0.01
N VAL A 24 -9.05 22.37 0.21
CA VAL A 24 -8.07 21.44 0.76
C VAL A 24 -7.61 21.88 2.14
N GLU A 25 -7.98 21.10 3.16
CA GLU A 25 -7.44 21.22 4.52
C GLU A 25 -6.29 20.23 4.70
N THR A 26 -5.16 20.66 5.28
CA THR A 26 -4.00 19.81 5.55
C THR A 26 -3.64 19.80 7.03
N THR A 27 -3.20 18.65 7.54
CA THR A 27 -2.71 18.49 8.92
C THR A 27 -1.41 17.69 8.91
N ALA A 28 -0.41 18.15 9.64
CA ALA A 28 0.92 17.51 9.68
C ALA A 28 0.93 16.18 10.45
N THR A 29 -0.05 15.94 11.31
CA THR A 29 -0.12 14.75 12.17
C THR A 29 -1.31 13.88 11.83
N ALA A 30 -1.25 12.61 12.26
CA ALA A 30 -2.43 11.76 12.36
C ALA A 30 -3.43 12.35 13.37
N LEU A 31 -4.71 12.09 13.17
CA LEU A 31 -5.76 12.48 14.12
C LEU A 31 -6.24 11.23 14.87
N PRO A 32 -6.35 11.32 16.22
CA PRO A 32 -7.07 10.31 16.99
C PRO A 32 -8.52 10.18 16.50
N GLU A 33 -9.12 9.00 16.69
CA GLU A 33 -10.46 8.68 16.19
C GLU A 33 -11.51 9.74 16.57
N GLU A 34 -11.54 10.17 17.83
CA GLU A 34 -12.50 11.19 18.29
C GLU A 34 -12.38 12.51 17.52
N LYS A 35 -11.15 13.01 17.36
CA LYS A 35 -10.90 14.27 16.62
C LYS A 35 -11.18 14.13 15.13
N LEU A 36 -10.94 12.95 14.56
CA LEU A 36 -11.27 12.69 13.17
C LEU A 36 -12.79 12.71 12.96
N ARG A 37 -13.55 12.09 13.86
CA ARG A 37 -15.03 12.11 13.83
C ARG A 37 -15.61 13.52 13.90
N GLU A 38 -15.01 14.42 14.68
CA GLU A 38 -15.45 15.82 14.76
C GLU A 38 -15.25 16.60 13.45
N LYS A 39 -14.22 16.23 12.67
CA LYS A 39 -13.80 16.96 11.46
C LYS A 39 -14.35 16.39 10.16
N ILE A 40 -14.75 15.13 10.14
CA ILE A 40 -15.00 14.41 8.89
C ILE A 40 -16.38 14.66 8.28
N GLY A 41 -17.30 15.27 9.01
CA GLY A 41 -18.71 15.38 8.62
C GLY A 41 -18.98 16.08 7.28
N ASP A 42 -18.16 17.06 6.88
CA ASP A 42 -18.27 17.81 5.62
C ASP A 42 -17.23 17.38 4.57
N VAL A 43 -16.39 16.38 4.89
CA VAL A 43 -15.27 15.92 4.04
C VAL A 43 -15.77 14.96 2.96
N SER A 44 -15.37 15.22 1.72
CA SER A 44 -15.65 14.34 0.57
C SER A 44 -14.51 13.37 0.26
N ILE A 45 -13.27 13.79 0.48
CA ILE A 45 -12.05 12.98 0.31
C ILE A 45 -11.22 13.05 1.59
N LEU A 46 -10.84 11.88 2.11
CA LEU A 46 -9.90 11.77 3.21
C LEU A 46 -8.58 11.19 2.69
N GLY A 47 -7.48 11.93 2.88
CA GLY A 47 -6.12 11.44 2.65
C GLY A 47 -5.44 11.08 3.97
N ILE A 48 -4.93 9.86 4.07
CA ILE A 48 -4.18 9.33 5.21
C ILE A 48 -2.87 8.71 4.77
N ARG A 49 -1.99 8.41 5.73
CA ARG A 49 -0.83 7.54 5.50
C ARG A 49 -0.95 6.27 6.35
N SER A 50 0.04 5.94 7.14
CA SER A 50 0.12 4.67 7.87
C SER A 50 -0.37 4.72 9.32
N LYS A 51 -0.63 5.92 9.87
CA LYS A 51 -0.90 6.10 11.31
C LYS A 51 -2.36 6.38 11.65
N THR A 52 -3.13 6.94 10.71
CA THR A 52 -4.56 7.22 10.93
C THR A 52 -5.38 5.95 10.71
N HIS A 53 -6.23 5.62 11.67
CA HIS A 53 -7.17 4.51 11.57
C HIS A 53 -8.55 5.03 11.16
N VAL A 54 -9.12 4.43 10.10
CA VAL A 54 -10.49 4.71 9.65
C VAL A 54 -11.35 3.50 9.98
N THR A 55 -11.99 3.59 11.14
CA THR A 55 -12.87 2.56 11.68
C THR A 55 -14.31 2.74 11.18
N LYS A 56 -15.16 1.76 11.42
CA LYS A 56 -16.61 1.88 11.19
C LYS A 56 -17.20 3.12 11.87
N THR A 57 -16.78 3.42 13.10
CA THR A 57 -17.26 4.56 13.88
C THR A 57 -16.92 5.90 13.22
N VAL A 58 -15.75 6.01 12.60
CA VAL A 58 -15.36 7.18 11.80
C VAL A 58 -16.28 7.32 10.58
N LEU A 59 -16.54 6.22 9.88
CA LEU A 59 -17.39 6.23 8.67
C LEU A 59 -18.84 6.59 8.97
N GLU A 60 -19.39 6.16 10.11
CA GLU A 60 -20.71 6.57 10.60
C GLU A 60 -20.83 8.08 10.84
N SER A 61 -19.70 8.76 11.11
CA SER A 61 -19.62 10.22 11.29
C SER A 61 -19.33 10.97 9.98
N ALA A 62 -19.19 10.26 8.84
CA ALA A 62 -18.71 10.79 7.57
C ALA A 62 -19.75 10.66 6.42
N PRO A 63 -20.95 11.26 6.51
CA PRO A 63 -22.03 11.06 5.53
C PRO A 63 -21.64 11.55 4.12
N ASN A 64 -20.75 12.53 4.02
CA ASN A 64 -20.33 13.13 2.76
C ASN A 64 -19.08 12.47 2.17
N LEU A 65 -18.45 11.54 2.88
CA LEU A 65 -17.22 10.90 2.43
C LEU A 65 -17.49 9.99 1.22
N LEU A 66 -16.75 10.20 0.15
CA LEU A 66 -16.86 9.46 -1.11
C LEU A 66 -15.65 8.54 -1.33
N ALA A 67 -14.49 8.98 -0.92
CA ALA A 67 -13.27 8.22 -1.12
C ALA A 67 -12.22 8.48 -0.03
N ILE A 68 -11.39 7.46 0.20
CA ILE A 68 -10.20 7.51 1.04
C ILE A 68 -8.98 7.22 0.19
N GLY A 69 -7.95 8.06 0.31
CA GLY A 69 -6.63 7.81 -0.23
C GLY A 69 -5.64 7.42 0.85
N ALA A 70 -5.10 6.21 0.78
CA ALA A 70 -3.94 5.83 1.56
C ALA A 70 -2.67 6.21 0.78
N PHE A 71 -2.00 7.28 1.21
CA PHE A 71 -0.76 7.78 0.57
C PHE A 71 0.45 6.94 1.02
N CYS A 72 0.30 5.63 0.87
CA CYS A 72 1.28 4.58 1.20
C CYS A 72 0.89 3.27 0.51
N ILE A 73 1.70 2.21 0.67
CA ILE A 73 1.35 0.87 0.14
C ILE A 73 0.26 0.22 0.98
N GLY A 74 0.43 0.19 2.31
CA GLY A 74 -0.46 -0.51 3.24
C GLY A 74 -1.80 0.20 3.39
N VAL A 75 -2.87 -0.58 3.53
CA VAL A 75 -4.22 -0.10 3.84
C VAL A 75 -4.75 -0.72 5.13
N ASP A 76 -3.85 -1.18 5.97
CA ASP A 76 -4.16 -1.96 7.18
C ASP A 76 -4.94 -1.11 8.22
N GLY A 77 -4.75 0.22 8.19
CA GLY A 77 -5.49 1.18 9.03
C GLY A 77 -6.92 1.48 8.56
N VAL A 78 -7.40 0.92 7.44
CA VAL A 78 -8.73 1.21 6.88
C VAL A 78 -9.63 -0.02 6.99
N ASP A 79 -10.77 0.14 7.67
CA ASP A 79 -11.84 -0.86 7.70
C ASP A 79 -12.55 -0.90 6.33
N ARG A 80 -12.05 -1.78 5.45
CA ARG A 80 -12.54 -1.89 4.07
C ARG A 80 -13.95 -2.45 3.97
N ASP A 81 -14.36 -3.29 4.90
CA ASP A 81 -15.70 -3.86 4.92
C ASP A 81 -16.71 -2.78 5.33
N ALA A 82 -16.37 -1.96 6.31
CA ALA A 82 -17.17 -0.80 6.66
C ALA A 82 -17.19 0.24 5.51
N CYS A 83 -16.07 0.47 4.81
CA CYS A 83 -16.04 1.33 3.61
C CYS A 83 -17.00 0.81 2.53
N ASN A 84 -17.05 -0.50 2.30
CA ASN A 84 -17.98 -1.14 1.38
C ASN A 84 -19.44 -0.87 1.76
N GLN A 85 -19.76 -1.04 3.04
CA GLN A 85 -21.12 -0.80 3.57
C GLN A 85 -21.56 0.66 3.46
N HIS A 86 -20.62 1.62 3.50
CA HIS A 86 -20.89 3.05 3.37
C HIS A 86 -20.75 3.58 1.94
N GLY A 87 -20.38 2.73 0.99
CA GLY A 87 -20.15 3.13 -0.41
C GLY A 87 -18.97 4.09 -0.57
N VAL A 88 -17.90 3.89 0.20
CA VAL A 88 -16.68 4.70 0.19
C VAL A 88 -15.57 3.92 -0.53
N ALA A 89 -15.04 4.48 -1.63
CA ALA A 89 -13.94 3.88 -2.37
C ALA A 89 -12.60 4.11 -1.67
N VAL A 90 -11.72 3.11 -1.68
CA VAL A 90 -10.38 3.22 -1.10
C VAL A 90 -9.34 3.04 -2.19
N PHE A 91 -8.39 3.97 -2.26
CA PHE A 91 -7.25 3.94 -3.19
C PHE A 91 -5.94 4.01 -2.41
N ASN A 92 -4.93 3.35 -2.94
CA ASN A 92 -3.56 3.43 -2.42
C ASN A 92 -2.56 3.50 -3.58
N ASP A 93 -1.28 3.63 -3.24
CA ASP A 93 -0.20 3.46 -4.21
C ASP A 93 0.67 2.25 -3.86
N PRO A 94 0.50 1.13 -4.55
CA PRO A 94 1.30 -0.06 -4.29
C PRO A 94 2.65 -0.08 -5.04
N HIS A 95 3.07 1.04 -5.67
CA HIS A 95 4.15 1.01 -6.67
C HIS A 95 5.29 1.99 -6.44
N SER A 96 4.97 3.25 -6.10
CA SER A 96 5.89 4.37 -6.26
C SER A 96 7.10 4.38 -5.31
N ASN A 97 7.08 3.60 -4.23
CA ASN A 97 8.21 3.47 -3.33
C ASN A 97 8.99 2.15 -3.48
N SER A 98 8.62 1.29 -4.43
CA SER A 98 9.28 -0.02 -4.61
C SER A 98 10.78 0.12 -4.89
N ARG A 99 11.17 1.14 -5.64
CA ARG A 99 12.56 1.43 -5.96
C ARG A 99 13.34 1.86 -4.71
N SER A 100 12.78 2.71 -3.88
CA SER A 100 13.41 3.16 -2.62
C SER A 100 13.72 1.99 -1.70
N VAL A 101 12.76 1.06 -1.54
CA VAL A 101 12.99 -0.15 -0.72
C VAL A 101 14.07 -1.05 -1.31
N ALA A 102 14.10 -1.23 -2.63
CA ALA A 102 15.11 -2.06 -3.28
C ALA A 102 16.53 -1.46 -3.14
N GLU A 103 16.65 -0.14 -3.20
CA GLU A 103 17.94 0.56 -3.05
C GLU A 103 18.49 0.47 -1.63
N ILE A 104 17.67 0.73 -0.61
CA ILE A 104 18.12 0.59 0.78
C ILE A 104 18.46 -0.87 1.10
N ALA A 105 17.67 -1.83 0.61
CA ALA A 105 17.97 -3.25 0.80
C ALA A 105 19.33 -3.63 0.25
N LEU A 106 19.69 -3.21 -0.97
CA LEU A 106 21.03 -3.46 -1.50
C LEU A 106 22.12 -2.75 -0.68
N GLY A 107 21.86 -1.50 -0.27
CA GLY A 107 22.78 -0.75 0.59
C GLY A 107 23.04 -1.47 1.92
N GLU A 108 21.99 -1.94 2.59
CA GLU A 108 22.10 -2.69 3.84
C GLU A 108 22.80 -4.05 3.66
N ILE A 109 22.53 -4.77 2.56
CA ILE A 109 23.27 -6.00 2.21
C ILE A 109 24.78 -5.72 2.21
N ILE A 110 25.21 -4.68 1.50
CA ILE A 110 26.62 -4.31 1.40
C ILE A 110 27.17 -3.92 2.78
N MET A 111 26.42 -3.10 3.54
CA MET A 111 26.83 -2.65 4.88
C MET A 111 26.97 -3.81 5.87
N LEU A 112 26.07 -4.80 5.84
CA LEU A 112 26.14 -5.99 6.69
C LEU A 112 27.34 -6.87 6.34
N VAL A 113 27.48 -7.23 5.06
CA VAL A 113 28.55 -8.13 4.56
C VAL A 113 29.92 -7.51 4.75
N ARG A 114 30.02 -6.17 4.66
CA ARG A 114 31.27 -5.39 4.88
C ARG A 114 31.44 -4.93 6.32
N ARG A 115 30.46 -5.18 7.22
CA ARG A 115 30.46 -4.71 8.60
C ARG A 115 30.66 -3.19 8.75
N VAL A 116 30.18 -2.43 7.78
CA VAL A 116 30.41 -0.97 7.71
C VAL A 116 29.80 -0.27 8.91
N PHE A 117 28.58 -0.65 9.32
CA PHE A 117 27.88 -0.04 10.43
C PHE A 117 28.62 -0.24 11.77
N ALA A 118 29.12 -1.44 12.04
CA ALA A 118 29.92 -1.73 13.23
C ALA A 118 31.24 -0.93 13.24
N ALA A 119 31.98 -0.93 12.12
CA ALA A 119 33.20 -0.16 11.97
C ALA A 119 32.99 1.35 12.14
N ASN A 120 31.88 1.88 11.59
CA ASN A 120 31.51 3.29 11.76
C ASN A 120 31.23 3.62 13.25
N SER A 121 30.52 2.75 13.97
CA SER A 121 30.24 2.95 15.40
C SER A 121 31.52 2.93 16.24
N GLU A 122 32.46 2.01 15.95
CA GLU A 122 33.78 1.97 16.60
C GLU A 122 34.56 3.26 16.37
N MET A 123 34.57 3.79 15.14
CA MET A 123 35.24 5.06 14.81
C MET A 123 34.63 6.25 15.55
N HIS A 124 33.30 6.33 15.63
CA HIS A 124 32.62 7.37 16.43
C HIS A 124 32.87 7.21 17.95
N GLY A 125 33.13 5.98 18.40
CA GLY A 125 33.58 5.68 19.77
C GLY A 125 35.08 5.95 20.02
N GLY A 126 35.82 6.47 19.02
CA GLY A 126 37.23 6.79 19.15
C GLY A 126 38.17 5.60 18.96
N HIS A 127 37.71 4.47 18.39
CA HIS A 127 38.50 3.25 18.19
C HIS A 127 38.87 3.07 16.72
N TRP A 128 40.16 3.09 16.39
CA TRP A 128 40.69 2.78 15.07
C TRP A 128 40.99 1.29 14.99
N ASN A 129 40.08 0.52 14.36
CA ASN A 129 40.24 -0.93 14.18
C ASN A 129 40.30 -1.29 12.66
N LYS A 130 41.54 -1.39 12.11
CA LYS A 130 41.74 -1.77 10.71
C LYS A 130 41.86 -3.28 10.59
N THR A 131 40.74 -3.97 10.33
CA THR A 131 40.70 -5.42 10.17
C THR A 131 39.88 -5.82 8.93
N ALA A 132 40.20 -6.94 8.31
CA ALA A 132 39.39 -7.59 7.28
C ALA A 132 38.57 -8.77 7.84
N ALA A 133 38.70 -9.08 9.14
CA ALA A 133 38.03 -10.22 9.75
C ALA A 133 36.52 -10.11 9.67
N GLY A 134 35.84 -11.11 9.09
CA GLY A 134 34.39 -11.16 8.90
C GLY A 134 33.82 -10.17 7.89
N SER A 135 34.68 -9.49 7.09
CA SER A 135 34.27 -8.59 6.01
C SER A 135 34.46 -9.28 4.67
N HIS A 136 33.40 -9.35 3.87
CA HIS A 136 33.37 -10.07 2.59
C HIS A 136 32.91 -9.17 1.43
N GLU A 137 33.18 -9.57 0.19
CA GLU A 137 32.55 -8.98 -0.99
C GLU A 137 31.20 -9.60 -1.21
N VAL A 138 30.23 -8.82 -1.74
CA VAL A 138 28.89 -9.35 -2.09
C VAL A 138 28.91 -10.16 -3.38
N ARG A 139 29.91 -9.92 -4.26
CA ARG A 139 30.09 -10.64 -5.51
C ARG A 139 30.21 -12.14 -5.28
N GLY A 140 29.41 -12.93 -5.98
CA GLY A 140 29.38 -14.37 -5.88
C GLY A 140 28.58 -14.94 -4.73
N LEU A 141 28.11 -14.10 -3.77
CA LEU A 141 27.16 -14.52 -2.74
C LEU A 141 25.77 -14.77 -3.36
N THR A 142 25.02 -15.65 -2.73
CA THR A 142 23.65 -15.99 -3.13
C THR A 142 22.65 -15.19 -2.29
N LEU A 143 21.86 -14.34 -2.94
CA LEU A 143 20.74 -13.64 -2.35
C LEU A 143 19.47 -14.49 -2.52
N GLY A 144 18.83 -14.87 -1.42
CA GLY A 144 17.55 -15.53 -1.37
C GLY A 144 16.43 -14.51 -1.11
N ILE A 145 15.54 -14.35 -2.06
CA ILE A 145 14.40 -13.41 -1.98
C ILE A 145 13.13 -14.20 -1.70
N VAL A 146 12.48 -13.92 -0.55
CA VAL A 146 11.16 -14.48 -0.22
C VAL A 146 10.10 -13.42 -0.52
N GLY A 147 9.28 -13.69 -1.54
CA GLY A 147 8.36 -12.71 -2.14
C GLY A 147 8.99 -12.00 -3.33
N TYR A 148 8.79 -12.53 -4.54
CA TYR A 148 9.36 -12.00 -5.79
C TYR A 148 8.39 -11.07 -6.51
N GLY A 149 7.73 -10.20 -5.72
CA GLY A 149 6.86 -9.15 -6.21
C GLY A 149 7.63 -7.94 -6.76
N ARG A 150 7.04 -6.76 -6.72
CA ARG A 150 7.61 -5.52 -7.28
C ARG A 150 8.94 -5.10 -6.65
N ILE A 151 9.07 -5.25 -5.33
CA ILE A 151 10.30 -4.92 -4.61
C ILE A 151 11.35 -6.01 -4.86
N GLY A 152 11.00 -7.26 -4.62
CA GLY A 152 11.92 -8.40 -4.77
C GLY A 152 12.51 -8.49 -6.17
N SER A 153 11.70 -8.27 -7.21
CA SER A 153 12.19 -8.29 -8.60
C SER A 153 13.12 -7.12 -8.93
N GLN A 154 12.87 -5.91 -8.40
CA GLN A 154 13.80 -4.78 -8.57
C GLN A 154 15.09 -4.98 -7.79
N LEU A 155 15.01 -5.53 -6.57
CA LEU A 155 16.19 -5.88 -5.81
C LEU A 155 17.02 -6.97 -6.52
N SER A 156 16.37 -7.93 -7.18
CA SER A 156 17.04 -8.94 -8.00
C SER A 156 17.90 -8.30 -9.08
N ASP A 157 17.34 -7.35 -9.85
CA ASP A 157 18.10 -6.64 -10.90
C ASP A 157 19.31 -5.91 -10.32
N LEU A 158 19.17 -5.24 -9.18
CA LEU A 158 20.24 -4.51 -8.51
C LEU A 158 21.32 -5.44 -7.95
N ALA A 159 20.91 -6.56 -7.35
CA ALA A 159 21.83 -7.55 -6.76
C ALA A 159 22.63 -8.26 -7.85
N GLU A 160 22.03 -8.61 -8.98
CA GLU A 160 22.73 -9.17 -10.13
C GLU A 160 23.76 -8.18 -10.70
N ALA A 161 23.42 -6.89 -10.79
CA ALA A 161 24.36 -5.85 -11.23
C ALA A 161 25.55 -5.70 -10.26
N ALA A 162 25.36 -5.99 -8.96
CA ALA A 162 26.43 -6.07 -7.97
C ALA A 162 27.24 -7.39 -8.01
N GLY A 163 26.91 -8.31 -8.92
CA GLY A 163 27.59 -9.59 -9.12
C GLY A 163 27.13 -10.71 -8.18
N MET A 164 25.99 -10.58 -7.54
CA MET A 164 25.36 -11.63 -6.73
C MET A 164 24.63 -12.66 -7.60
N ARG A 165 24.42 -13.85 -7.07
CA ARG A 165 23.48 -14.84 -7.60
C ARG A 165 22.15 -14.66 -6.90
N VAL A 166 21.05 -14.65 -7.66
CA VAL A 166 19.71 -14.48 -7.08
C VAL A 166 18.90 -15.77 -7.22
N ILE A 167 18.35 -16.21 -6.11
CA ILE A 167 17.31 -17.25 -6.03
C ILE A 167 16.11 -16.68 -5.30
N PHE A 168 14.91 -17.17 -5.63
CA PHE A 168 13.72 -16.64 -4.99
C PHE A 168 12.65 -17.71 -4.78
N SER A 169 11.73 -17.42 -3.85
CA SER A 169 10.48 -18.16 -3.64
C SER A 169 9.31 -17.21 -3.61
N ASP A 170 8.22 -17.55 -4.29
CA ASP A 170 6.94 -16.85 -4.22
C ASP A 170 5.78 -17.85 -4.11
N VAL A 171 4.65 -17.40 -3.58
CA VAL A 171 3.42 -18.21 -3.47
C VAL A 171 2.64 -18.29 -4.78
N THR A 172 3.00 -17.45 -5.74
CA THR A 172 2.45 -17.42 -7.10
C THR A 172 3.53 -17.78 -8.11
N ASP A 173 3.12 -18.29 -9.26
CA ASP A 173 4.04 -18.51 -10.37
C ASP A 173 4.35 -17.14 -11.02
N VAL A 174 5.58 -16.68 -10.80
CA VAL A 174 6.07 -15.39 -11.31
C VAL A 174 7.25 -15.59 -12.24
N LEU A 175 7.31 -14.78 -13.29
CA LEU A 175 8.43 -14.83 -14.23
C LEU A 175 9.70 -14.28 -13.56
N ALA A 176 10.77 -15.05 -13.64
CA ALA A 176 12.09 -14.62 -13.21
C ALA A 176 12.60 -13.48 -14.09
N ARG A 177 13.32 -12.52 -13.50
CA ARG A 177 14.04 -11.45 -14.21
C ARG A 177 15.53 -11.79 -14.24
N GLY A 178 16.21 -11.38 -15.31
CA GLY A 178 17.65 -11.61 -15.45
C GLY A 178 18.02 -13.09 -15.39
N ASN A 179 18.96 -13.44 -14.51
CA ASN A 179 19.40 -14.81 -14.26
C ASN A 179 18.84 -15.41 -12.96
N ALA A 180 17.92 -14.72 -12.28
CA ALA A 180 17.28 -15.20 -11.07
C ALA A 180 16.55 -16.53 -11.32
N ARG A 181 16.51 -17.40 -10.31
CA ARG A 181 15.86 -18.72 -10.41
C ARG A 181 14.89 -18.95 -9.27
N SER A 182 13.73 -19.48 -9.61
CA SER A 182 12.71 -19.90 -8.65
C SER A 182 13.09 -21.23 -8.01
N TYR A 183 12.93 -21.28 -6.69
CA TYR A 183 13.11 -22.47 -5.85
C TYR A 183 11.99 -22.56 -4.83
N SER A 184 11.83 -23.70 -4.19
CA SER A 184 10.93 -23.82 -3.04
C SER A 184 11.42 -22.92 -1.88
N PHE A 185 10.52 -22.53 -1.00
CA PHE A 185 10.85 -21.74 0.19
C PHE A 185 12.00 -22.37 1.00
N ARG A 186 11.92 -23.68 1.25
CA ARG A 186 12.96 -24.42 1.96
C ARG A 186 14.34 -24.35 1.25
N GLU A 187 14.35 -24.60 -0.06
CA GLU A 187 15.61 -24.56 -0.83
C GLU A 187 16.25 -23.17 -0.83
N VAL A 188 15.43 -22.09 -0.86
CA VAL A 188 15.97 -20.73 -0.73
C VAL A 188 16.68 -20.54 0.61
N LEU A 189 16.09 -21.02 1.72
CA LEU A 189 16.71 -20.91 3.04
C LEU A 189 18.01 -21.71 3.13
N GLU A 190 18.04 -22.92 2.60
CA GLU A 190 19.22 -23.81 2.65
C GLU A 190 20.38 -23.34 1.76
N GLN A 191 20.11 -22.57 0.69
CA GLN A 191 21.13 -22.20 -0.31
C GLN A 191 21.57 -20.74 -0.23
N ALA A 192 20.77 -19.84 0.34
CA ALA A 192 21.09 -18.43 0.38
C ALA A 192 22.19 -18.09 1.43
N ASP A 193 23.08 -17.17 1.08
CA ASP A 193 24.00 -16.53 2.01
C ASP A 193 23.33 -15.34 2.72
N ILE A 194 22.41 -14.68 2.03
CA ILE A 194 21.57 -13.59 2.57
C ILE A 194 20.12 -13.93 2.23
N VAL A 195 19.22 -13.90 3.22
CA VAL A 195 17.77 -14.05 3.03
C VAL A 195 17.07 -12.72 3.30
N THR A 196 16.26 -12.26 2.36
CA THR A 196 15.47 -11.01 2.50
C THR A 196 13.98 -11.24 2.22
N LEU A 197 13.13 -10.63 3.06
CA LEU A 197 11.69 -10.78 2.98
C LEU A 197 11.04 -9.56 2.32
N HIS A 198 10.20 -9.84 1.31
CA HIS A 198 9.39 -8.85 0.58
C HIS A 198 7.96 -9.37 0.38
N VAL A 199 7.38 -9.95 1.42
CA VAL A 199 6.03 -10.54 1.43
C VAL A 199 4.96 -9.51 1.77
N ASP A 200 3.70 -9.82 1.43
CA ASP A 200 2.55 -8.96 1.74
C ASP A 200 2.17 -8.97 3.24
N GLY A 201 1.40 -7.96 3.67
CA GLY A 201 0.92 -7.80 5.05
C GLY A 201 -0.28 -8.68 5.41
N LYS A 202 -0.55 -9.78 4.71
CA LYS A 202 -1.67 -10.66 5.04
C LYS A 202 -1.41 -11.48 6.29
N THR A 203 -2.46 -11.73 7.06
CA THR A 203 -2.42 -12.47 8.34
C THR A 203 -1.80 -13.86 8.21
N ARG A 204 -1.91 -14.50 7.03
CA ARG A 204 -1.27 -15.80 6.76
C ARG A 204 0.25 -15.78 6.86
N ASN A 205 0.89 -14.61 6.72
CA ASN A 205 2.32 -14.44 6.81
C ASN A 205 2.80 -14.14 8.25
N ARG A 206 1.90 -14.17 9.24
CA ARG A 206 2.28 -14.00 10.65
C ARG A 206 3.22 -15.13 11.09
N ASN A 207 4.36 -14.74 11.65
CA ASN A 207 5.42 -15.66 12.09
C ASN A 207 5.87 -16.63 10.98
N LEU A 208 5.90 -16.15 9.72
CA LEU A 208 6.43 -16.92 8.59
C LEU A 208 7.90 -17.30 8.80
N PHE A 209 8.63 -16.48 9.56
CA PHE A 209 10.00 -16.71 9.98
C PHE A 209 10.10 -16.84 11.48
N GLY A 210 10.42 -18.04 11.95
CA GLY A 210 10.61 -18.38 13.35
C GLY A 210 11.83 -19.28 13.54
N GLU A 211 11.84 -20.03 14.62
CA GLU A 211 12.94 -20.89 15.04
C GLU A 211 13.33 -21.93 13.98
N GLU A 212 12.34 -22.53 13.27
CA GLU A 212 12.59 -23.56 12.28
C GLU A 212 13.26 -22.97 11.03
N GLU A 213 12.79 -21.82 10.55
CA GLU A 213 13.31 -21.18 9.36
C GLU A 213 14.74 -20.69 9.58
N PHE A 214 15.03 -20.06 10.73
CA PHE A 214 16.40 -19.67 11.06
C PHE A 214 17.34 -20.89 11.19
N ARG A 215 16.84 -22.02 11.67
CA ARG A 215 17.63 -23.25 11.74
C ARG A 215 17.98 -23.80 10.36
N LEU A 216 17.07 -23.68 9.37
CA LEU A 216 17.30 -24.11 7.99
C LEU A 216 18.31 -23.24 7.25
N MET A 217 18.46 -21.96 7.61
CA MET A 217 19.41 -21.07 6.97
C MET A 217 20.85 -21.58 7.13
N LYS A 218 21.73 -21.18 6.21
CA LYS A 218 23.15 -21.51 6.32
C LYS A 218 23.77 -20.97 7.62
N PRO A 219 24.72 -21.69 8.21
CA PRO A 219 25.61 -21.08 9.22
C PRO A 219 26.31 -19.84 8.66
N SER A 220 26.43 -18.79 9.45
CA SER A 220 27.05 -17.52 9.06
C SER A 220 26.32 -16.75 7.95
N SER A 221 25.01 -16.98 7.79
CA SER A 221 24.18 -16.22 6.87
C SER A 221 23.69 -14.90 7.44
N TYR A 222 23.11 -14.06 6.59
CA TYR A 222 22.53 -12.77 6.93
C TYR A 222 21.01 -12.81 6.72
N PHE A 223 20.27 -12.03 7.52
CA PHE A 223 18.81 -11.95 7.45
C PHE A 223 18.31 -10.53 7.34
N MET A 224 17.27 -10.30 6.52
CA MET A 224 16.69 -8.99 6.35
C MET A 224 15.15 -9.05 6.30
N ASN A 225 14.49 -8.08 6.98
CA ASN A 225 13.04 -7.89 6.88
C ASN A 225 12.70 -6.42 6.65
N LEU A 226 12.30 -6.09 5.42
CA LEU A 226 11.80 -4.79 5.00
C LEU A 226 10.32 -4.90 4.55
N SER A 227 9.58 -5.89 5.08
CA SER A 227 8.18 -6.14 4.71
C SER A 227 7.18 -5.72 5.80
N ARG A 228 6.95 -6.58 6.80
CA ARG A 228 6.11 -6.32 7.97
C ARG A 228 6.72 -6.95 9.22
N GLY A 229 6.64 -6.26 10.36
CA GLY A 229 7.26 -6.71 11.59
C GLY A 229 6.71 -8.05 12.11
N PHE A 230 5.40 -8.25 12.05
CA PHE A 230 4.74 -9.47 12.53
C PHE A 230 5.07 -10.75 11.71
N VAL A 231 5.78 -10.61 10.59
CA VAL A 231 6.21 -11.74 9.75
C VAL A 231 7.33 -12.54 10.43
N VAL A 232 8.07 -11.93 11.33
CA VAL A 232 9.28 -12.49 11.96
C VAL A 232 9.13 -12.59 13.46
N ASP A 233 9.53 -13.72 14.03
CA ASP A 233 9.78 -13.87 15.48
C ASP A 233 11.11 -13.23 15.83
N HIS A 234 11.07 -12.02 16.40
CA HIS A 234 12.25 -11.24 16.78
C HIS A 234 13.04 -11.87 17.94
N GLU A 235 12.40 -12.61 18.83
CA GLU A 235 13.08 -13.33 19.91
C GLU A 235 13.89 -14.51 19.37
N ALA A 236 13.32 -15.26 18.41
CA ALA A 236 14.05 -16.31 17.71
C ALA A 236 15.27 -15.76 16.97
N LEU A 237 15.07 -14.65 16.21
CA LEU A 237 16.19 -13.99 15.51
C LEU A 237 17.28 -13.55 16.48
N ALA A 238 16.91 -12.93 17.62
CA ALA A 238 17.87 -12.49 18.62
C ALA A 238 18.71 -13.64 19.19
N ARG A 239 18.10 -14.82 19.42
CA ARG A 239 18.82 -16.03 19.84
C ARG A 239 19.83 -16.47 18.79
N HIS A 240 19.42 -16.63 17.54
CA HIS A 240 20.29 -17.06 16.44
C HIS A 240 21.46 -16.08 16.16
N LEU A 241 21.23 -14.78 16.36
CA LEU A 241 22.29 -13.76 16.29
C LEU A 241 23.30 -13.89 17.43
N LYS A 242 22.83 -14.11 18.69
CA LYS A 242 23.69 -14.31 19.87
C LYS A 242 24.53 -15.60 19.77
N GLU A 243 23.95 -16.65 19.18
CA GLU A 243 24.62 -17.94 18.97
C GLU A 243 25.56 -17.92 17.75
N GLY A 244 25.54 -16.85 16.94
CA GLY A 244 26.39 -16.72 15.74
C GLY A 244 25.94 -17.59 14.58
N LYS A 245 24.76 -18.17 14.61
CA LYS A 245 24.15 -18.89 13.48
C LYS A 245 23.82 -17.89 12.35
N ILE A 246 23.21 -16.75 12.72
CA ILE A 246 23.02 -15.57 11.87
C ILE A 246 24.08 -14.55 12.28
N VAL A 247 24.87 -14.07 11.36
CA VAL A 247 26.02 -13.19 11.66
C VAL A 247 25.73 -11.70 11.44
N GLY A 248 24.56 -11.37 10.96
CA GLY A 248 24.10 -10.00 10.83
C GLY A 248 22.65 -9.95 10.35
N ALA A 249 21.94 -8.89 10.73
CA ALA A 249 20.56 -8.68 10.30
C ALA A 249 20.27 -7.20 10.04
N ALA A 250 19.29 -6.92 9.13
CA ALA A 250 18.74 -5.59 8.91
C ALA A 250 17.21 -5.65 8.98
N LEU A 251 16.61 -4.80 9.80
CA LEU A 251 15.17 -4.72 9.99
C LEU A 251 14.70 -3.27 9.90
N ASP A 252 13.75 -3.03 9.03
CA ASP A 252 13.09 -1.73 8.89
C ASP A 252 11.69 -1.72 9.53
N VAL A 253 11.17 -2.89 9.94
CA VAL A 253 9.80 -3.07 10.44
C VAL A 253 9.78 -3.92 11.70
N PHE A 254 8.81 -3.61 12.61
CA PHE A 254 8.74 -4.22 13.94
C PHE A 254 7.31 -4.64 14.28
N PRO A 255 7.10 -5.66 15.14
CA PRO A 255 5.76 -6.07 15.57
C PRO A 255 4.97 -4.94 16.24
N ASP A 256 5.65 -4.16 17.07
CA ASP A 256 5.08 -3.05 17.83
C ASP A 256 5.80 -1.75 17.42
N GLU A 257 5.28 -1.08 16.41
CA GLU A 257 5.80 0.19 15.92
C GLU A 257 5.14 1.37 16.67
N PRO A 258 5.91 2.36 17.16
CA PRO A 258 5.34 3.55 17.79
C PRO A 258 4.50 4.36 16.78
N GLU A 259 3.33 4.85 17.20
CA GLU A 259 2.48 5.72 16.39
C GLU A 259 3.15 7.08 16.07
N SER A 260 4.09 7.52 16.92
CA SER A 260 4.84 8.76 16.74
C SER A 260 6.31 8.56 17.15
N SER A 261 7.15 9.57 16.84
CA SER A 261 8.53 9.57 17.30
C SER A 261 8.58 9.52 18.83
N GLY A 262 9.30 8.55 19.37
CA GLY A 262 9.36 8.31 20.80
C GLY A 262 10.25 7.12 21.17
N PRO A 263 10.18 6.66 22.43
CA PRO A 263 10.90 5.48 22.89
C PRO A 263 10.53 4.24 22.07
N PHE A 264 11.52 3.40 21.83
CA PHE A 264 11.39 2.15 21.11
C PHE A 264 12.17 1.05 21.83
N SER A 265 11.64 -0.17 21.88
CA SER A 265 12.28 -1.31 22.47
C SER A 265 12.18 -2.53 21.55
N SER A 266 13.27 -3.25 21.41
CA SER A 266 13.35 -4.49 20.62
C SER A 266 14.42 -5.41 21.19
N PRO A 267 14.23 -6.74 21.18
CA PRO A 267 15.25 -7.71 21.60
C PRO A 267 16.52 -7.68 20.73
N LEU A 268 16.47 -6.98 19.59
CA LEU A 268 17.56 -6.86 18.63
C LEU A 268 18.49 -5.68 18.92
N GLN A 269 18.10 -4.76 19.82
CA GLN A 269 18.90 -3.58 20.15
C GLN A 269 20.23 -3.96 20.79
N GLY A 270 21.29 -3.28 20.37
CA GLY A 270 22.64 -3.48 20.91
C GLY A 270 23.34 -4.77 20.45
N LEU A 271 22.69 -5.60 19.62
CA LEU A 271 23.34 -6.78 19.05
C LEU A 271 24.37 -6.37 18.01
N PRO A 272 25.52 -7.07 17.93
CA PRO A 272 26.56 -6.76 16.96
C PRO A 272 26.07 -7.04 15.54
N ASN A 273 26.50 -6.19 14.58
CA ASN A 273 26.18 -6.30 13.17
C ASN A 273 24.66 -6.39 12.87
N VAL A 274 23.86 -5.61 13.62
CA VAL A 274 22.42 -5.46 13.39
C VAL A 274 22.13 -4.01 13.00
N ILE A 275 21.41 -3.81 11.89
CA ILE A 275 20.92 -2.51 11.40
C ILE A 275 19.42 -2.44 11.72
N LEU A 276 19.00 -1.41 12.42
CA LEU A 276 17.60 -1.13 12.71
C LEU A 276 17.23 0.24 12.19
N THR A 277 16.18 0.32 11.36
CA THR A 277 15.66 1.57 10.80
C THR A 277 14.16 1.72 11.11
N PRO A 278 13.65 2.94 11.34
CA PRO A 278 12.29 3.15 11.86
C PRO A 278 11.25 3.21 10.73
N HIS A 279 11.08 2.12 9.97
CA HIS A 279 10.13 1.93 8.88
C HIS A 279 10.26 3.02 7.79
N ILE A 280 11.49 3.26 7.34
CA ILE A 280 11.84 4.32 6.39
C ILE A 280 12.24 3.80 5.00
N ALA A 281 12.31 2.49 4.79
CA ALA A 281 12.80 1.93 3.53
C ALA A 281 12.06 2.46 2.29
N GLY A 282 10.76 2.72 2.41
CA GLY A 282 9.96 3.32 1.34
C GLY A 282 9.81 4.84 1.42
N SER A 283 10.52 5.52 2.33
CA SER A 283 10.30 6.94 2.65
C SER A 283 11.39 7.83 2.07
N THR A 284 11.39 8.01 0.74
CA THR A 284 12.23 9.01 0.06
C THR A 284 11.37 10.19 -0.41
N GLU A 285 12.00 11.33 -0.68
CA GLU A 285 11.30 12.54 -1.19
C GLU A 285 10.61 12.25 -2.51
N GLU A 286 11.29 11.56 -3.44
CA GLU A 286 10.75 11.17 -4.72
C GLU A 286 9.55 10.22 -4.57
N ALA A 287 9.65 9.23 -3.70
CA ALA A 287 8.54 8.31 -3.42
C ALA A 287 7.33 9.07 -2.88
N GLN A 288 7.52 10.00 -1.93
CA GLN A 288 6.42 10.79 -1.37
C GLN A 288 5.76 11.70 -2.41
N GLN A 289 6.54 12.30 -3.32
CA GLN A 289 6.02 13.10 -4.43
C GLN A 289 5.21 12.24 -5.41
N ASN A 290 5.77 11.09 -5.83
CA ASN A 290 5.12 10.17 -6.75
C ASN A 290 3.84 9.57 -6.17
N ILE A 291 3.84 9.14 -4.91
CA ILE A 291 2.65 8.69 -4.18
C ILE A 291 1.61 9.82 -4.11
N GLY A 292 2.06 11.03 -3.78
CA GLY A 292 1.21 12.23 -3.74
C GLY A 292 0.48 12.44 -5.05
N GLN A 293 1.22 12.45 -6.15
CA GLN A 293 0.66 12.62 -7.51
C GLN A 293 -0.27 11.46 -7.88
N PHE A 294 0.16 10.22 -7.66
CA PHE A 294 -0.61 9.04 -8.08
C PHE A 294 -1.95 8.93 -7.36
N VAL A 295 -1.95 8.94 -6.02
CA VAL A 295 -3.18 8.74 -5.23
C VAL A 295 -4.16 9.89 -5.44
N SER A 296 -3.68 11.15 -5.43
CA SER A 296 -4.56 12.31 -5.64
C SER A 296 -5.17 12.33 -7.03
N SER A 297 -4.41 11.93 -8.07
CA SER A 297 -4.94 11.81 -9.43
C SER A 297 -6.03 10.73 -9.54
N ARG A 298 -5.82 9.57 -8.89
CA ARG A 298 -6.85 8.50 -8.87
C ARG A 298 -8.12 8.93 -8.15
N LEU A 299 -7.98 9.63 -7.02
CA LEU A 299 -9.12 10.16 -6.27
C LEU A 299 -9.88 11.22 -7.05
N ALA A 300 -9.18 12.18 -7.67
CA ALA A 300 -9.80 13.19 -8.51
C ALA A 300 -10.54 12.55 -9.71
N GLU A 301 -9.90 11.60 -10.40
CA GLU A 301 -10.54 10.83 -11.49
C GLU A 301 -11.79 10.09 -11.02
N TYR A 302 -11.74 9.42 -9.86
CA TYR A 302 -12.91 8.74 -9.29
C TYR A 302 -14.07 9.71 -9.01
N ILE A 303 -13.79 10.87 -8.46
CA ILE A 303 -14.83 11.87 -8.19
C ILE A 303 -15.44 12.38 -9.49
N GLU A 304 -14.63 12.65 -10.49
CA GLU A 304 -15.03 13.21 -11.79
C GLU A 304 -15.76 12.18 -12.68
N THR A 305 -15.24 10.95 -12.71
CA THR A 305 -15.67 9.95 -13.70
C THR A 305 -16.41 8.76 -13.13
N GLY A 306 -16.33 8.51 -11.83
CA GLY A 306 -16.79 7.28 -11.20
C GLY A 306 -15.91 6.05 -11.49
N ASN A 307 -14.79 6.17 -12.23
CA ASN A 307 -13.89 5.06 -12.52
C ASN A 307 -13.23 4.53 -11.25
N THR A 308 -13.27 3.21 -11.05
CA THR A 308 -12.77 2.54 -9.85
C THR A 308 -11.52 1.70 -10.10
N MET A 309 -10.83 1.93 -11.23
CA MET A 309 -9.58 1.24 -11.53
C MET A 309 -8.56 1.46 -10.41
N LEU A 310 -7.96 0.37 -9.94
CA LEU A 310 -7.01 0.33 -8.83
C LEU A 310 -7.61 0.63 -7.44
N SER A 311 -8.93 0.68 -7.31
CA SER A 311 -9.55 0.66 -5.98
C SER A 311 -9.23 -0.64 -5.25
N VAL A 312 -8.89 -0.55 -3.96
CA VAL A 312 -8.55 -1.73 -3.16
C VAL A 312 -9.78 -2.49 -2.65
N ASN A 313 -10.94 -1.85 -2.64
CA ASN A 313 -12.17 -2.45 -2.10
C ASN A 313 -13.31 -2.59 -3.13
N PHE A 314 -13.42 -1.71 -4.12
CA PHE A 314 -14.47 -1.80 -5.15
C PHE A 314 -14.05 -2.67 -6.34
N PRO A 315 -15.00 -3.18 -7.15
CA PRO A 315 -14.73 -3.76 -8.47
C PRO A 315 -14.01 -2.75 -9.38
N HIS A 316 -13.27 -3.22 -10.36
CA HIS A 316 -12.49 -2.38 -11.27
C HIS A 316 -13.32 -2.01 -12.51
N CYS A 317 -14.16 -0.99 -12.40
CA CYS A 317 -14.93 -0.44 -13.50
C CYS A 317 -14.24 0.76 -14.13
N GLN A 318 -14.18 0.78 -15.46
CA GLN A 318 -13.70 1.92 -16.24
C GLN A 318 -14.62 2.14 -17.43
N LEU A 319 -15.04 3.39 -17.60
CA LEU A 319 -15.84 3.85 -18.71
C LEU A 319 -15.34 5.24 -19.14
N GLU A 320 -14.89 5.39 -20.38
CA GLU A 320 -14.48 6.69 -20.89
C GLU A 320 -15.65 7.68 -20.90
N LEU A 321 -15.37 8.94 -20.57
CA LEU A 321 -16.39 9.99 -20.62
C LEU A 321 -16.80 10.28 -22.06
N VAL A 322 -18.10 10.43 -22.29
CA VAL A 322 -18.65 10.90 -23.58
C VAL A 322 -19.10 12.33 -23.42
N PRO A 323 -18.61 13.26 -24.27
CA PRO A 323 -19.11 14.62 -24.25
C PRO A 323 -20.62 14.68 -24.41
N GLY A 324 -21.30 15.43 -23.54
CA GLY A 324 -22.75 15.62 -23.59
C GLY A 324 -23.60 14.55 -22.91
N SER A 325 -22.99 13.45 -22.41
CA SER A 325 -23.71 12.47 -21.59
C SER A 325 -23.70 12.87 -20.10
N TYR A 326 -24.64 12.32 -19.35
CA TYR A 326 -24.73 12.47 -17.92
C TYR A 326 -24.35 11.16 -17.25
N ARG A 327 -23.35 11.21 -16.38
CA ARG A 327 -22.79 10.01 -15.78
C ARG A 327 -23.38 9.73 -14.39
N LEU A 328 -23.76 8.48 -14.18
CA LEU A 328 -24.25 7.96 -12.93
C LEU A 328 -23.36 6.80 -12.44
N SER A 329 -23.13 6.69 -11.14
CA SER A 329 -22.56 5.50 -10.54
C SER A 329 -23.49 4.93 -9.44
N HIS A 330 -23.65 3.63 -9.42
CA HIS A 330 -24.53 2.91 -8.51
C HIS A 330 -23.76 1.81 -7.77
N ILE A 331 -23.68 1.93 -6.47
CA ILE A 331 -23.04 0.99 -5.57
C ILE A 331 -24.13 0.20 -4.87
N HIS A 332 -24.07 -1.13 -4.93
CA HIS A 332 -25.13 -1.99 -4.42
C HIS A 332 -24.58 -3.32 -3.89
N HIS A 333 -25.36 -4.01 -3.09
CA HIS A 333 -25.07 -5.40 -2.77
C HIS A 333 -25.17 -6.27 -4.02
N ASN A 334 -24.23 -7.17 -4.20
CA ASN A 334 -24.19 -8.09 -5.35
C ASN A 334 -25.33 -9.11 -5.27
N MET A 335 -26.51 -8.69 -5.71
CA MET A 335 -27.75 -9.47 -5.68
C MET A 335 -28.32 -9.64 -7.08
N PRO A 336 -28.93 -10.80 -7.38
CA PRO A 336 -29.64 -10.99 -8.65
C PRO A 336 -30.72 -9.95 -8.89
N GLY A 337 -30.80 -9.44 -10.14
CA GLY A 337 -31.85 -8.49 -10.55
C GLY A 337 -31.50 -7.02 -10.38
N MET A 338 -30.36 -6.66 -9.82
CA MET A 338 -29.98 -5.24 -9.61
C MET A 338 -29.93 -4.47 -10.93
N LEU A 339 -29.28 -5.01 -11.96
CA LEU A 339 -29.21 -4.38 -13.27
C LEU A 339 -30.60 -4.18 -13.89
N LEU A 340 -31.48 -5.17 -13.75
CA LEU A 340 -32.88 -5.07 -14.21
C LEU A 340 -33.64 -3.95 -13.48
N ALA A 341 -33.48 -3.83 -12.17
CA ALA A 341 -34.16 -2.81 -11.37
C ALA A 341 -33.70 -1.39 -11.77
N ILE A 342 -32.40 -1.18 -11.96
CA ILE A 342 -31.86 0.12 -12.38
C ILE A 342 -32.35 0.46 -13.79
N ASN A 343 -32.23 -0.46 -14.75
CA ASN A 343 -32.64 -0.25 -16.14
C ASN A 343 -34.15 0.00 -16.24
N LYS A 344 -34.96 -0.66 -15.41
CA LYS A 344 -36.41 -0.41 -15.35
C LYS A 344 -36.75 1.03 -14.92
N VAL A 345 -36.08 1.55 -13.90
CA VAL A 345 -36.28 2.93 -13.43
C VAL A 345 -35.93 3.93 -14.55
N LEU A 346 -34.85 3.71 -15.29
CA LEU A 346 -34.43 4.56 -16.41
C LEU A 346 -35.45 4.46 -17.58
N ALA A 347 -35.86 3.26 -17.95
CA ALA A 347 -36.81 3.01 -19.04
C ALA A 347 -38.19 3.63 -18.78
N GLU A 348 -38.73 3.52 -17.56
CA GLU A 348 -40.01 4.13 -17.14
C GLU A 348 -39.99 5.66 -17.27
N ARG A 349 -38.82 6.28 -17.27
CA ARG A 349 -38.62 7.72 -17.47
C ARG A 349 -38.23 8.08 -18.91
N SER A 350 -38.27 7.13 -19.85
CA SER A 350 -37.82 7.30 -21.24
C SER A 350 -36.38 7.85 -21.34
N ILE A 351 -35.51 7.39 -20.44
CA ILE A 351 -34.09 7.73 -20.44
C ILE A 351 -33.33 6.63 -21.18
N ASN A 352 -32.58 7.02 -22.19
CA ASN A 352 -31.72 6.11 -22.93
C ASN A 352 -30.38 5.94 -22.21
N ILE A 353 -29.95 4.68 -22.09
CA ILE A 353 -28.61 4.32 -21.65
C ILE A 353 -27.73 4.27 -22.89
N GLU A 354 -26.77 5.18 -22.98
CA GLU A 354 -25.82 5.23 -24.08
C GLU A 354 -24.69 4.22 -23.88
N ARG A 355 -24.22 4.10 -22.67
CA ARG A 355 -23.22 3.12 -22.26
C ARG A 355 -23.42 2.70 -20.81
N GLN A 356 -23.00 1.48 -20.51
CA GLN A 356 -22.96 0.97 -19.13
C GLN A 356 -21.83 -0.01 -18.95
N VAL A 357 -21.31 -0.07 -17.74
CA VAL A 357 -20.43 -1.13 -17.26
C VAL A 357 -20.87 -1.53 -15.87
N LEU A 358 -20.86 -2.82 -15.60
CA LEU A 358 -21.10 -3.38 -14.26
C LEU A 358 -20.06 -4.44 -13.99
N ASP A 359 -19.47 -4.39 -12.83
CA ASP A 359 -18.59 -5.44 -12.32
C ASP A 359 -18.89 -5.69 -10.84
N THR A 360 -18.47 -6.87 -10.34
CA THR A 360 -18.75 -7.31 -8.98
C THR A 360 -17.47 -7.81 -8.31
N ARG A 361 -17.35 -7.53 -7.02
CA ARG A 361 -16.24 -8.01 -6.19
C ARG A 361 -16.76 -8.43 -4.82
N GLY A 362 -16.80 -9.73 -4.55
CA GLY A 362 -17.42 -10.26 -3.34
C GLY A 362 -18.89 -9.84 -3.23
N GLU A 363 -19.23 -9.14 -2.17
CA GLU A 363 -20.61 -8.70 -1.87
C GLU A 363 -21.00 -7.37 -2.54
N ILE A 364 -20.08 -6.71 -3.25
CA ILE A 364 -20.28 -5.39 -3.84
C ILE A 364 -20.43 -5.50 -5.35
N GLY A 365 -21.51 -4.90 -5.88
CA GLY A 365 -21.69 -4.57 -7.28
C GLY A 365 -21.45 -3.07 -7.49
N TYR A 366 -20.80 -2.72 -8.57
CA TYR A 366 -20.54 -1.35 -8.97
C TYR A 366 -20.90 -1.16 -10.43
N ALA A 367 -21.77 -0.20 -10.72
CA ALA A 367 -22.21 0.08 -12.08
C ALA A 367 -22.01 1.56 -12.43
N ILE A 368 -21.51 1.83 -13.66
CA ILE A 368 -21.43 3.16 -14.24
C ILE A 368 -22.36 3.20 -15.43
N TYR A 369 -23.11 4.28 -15.57
CA TYR A 369 -24.02 4.55 -16.68
C TYR A 369 -23.74 5.91 -17.28
N ASP A 370 -23.72 6.00 -18.60
CA ASP A 370 -23.87 7.25 -19.34
C ASP A 370 -25.31 7.30 -19.90
N ILE A 371 -26.03 8.36 -19.57
CA ILE A 371 -27.42 8.56 -19.98
C ILE A 371 -27.57 9.85 -20.80
N ASN A 372 -28.61 9.93 -21.63
CA ASN A 372 -28.85 11.02 -22.56
C ASN A 372 -29.56 12.25 -21.98
N ARG A 373 -29.90 12.23 -20.70
CA ARG A 373 -30.62 13.32 -20.02
C ARG A 373 -30.07 13.56 -18.60
N PRO A 374 -30.18 14.79 -18.07
CA PRO A 374 -29.77 15.07 -16.69
C PRO A 374 -30.60 14.27 -15.69
N CYS A 375 -29.96 13.92 -14.59
CA CYS A 375 -30.61 13.23 -13.47
C CYS A 375 -31.33 14.26 -12.60
N ASP A 376 -32.67 14.29 -12.64
CA ASP A 376 -33.49 15.14 -11.76
C ASP A 376 -33.65 14.51 -10.35
N GLU A 377 -34.15 15.30 -9.40
CA GLU A 377 -34.33 14.84 -8.01
C GLU A 377 -35.23 13.61 -7.88
N VAL A 378 -36.26 13.48 -8.76
CA VAL A 378 -37.15 12.33 -8.77
C VAL A 378 -36.42 11.07 -9.20
N LEU A 379 -35.61 11.17 -10.25
CA LEU A 379 -34.79 10.06 -10.72
C LEU A 379 -33.75 9.66 -9.66
N MET A 380 -33.07 10.65 -9.06
CA MET A 380 -32.10 10.41 -7.97
C MET A 380 -32.74 9.63 -6.81
N ARG A 381 -33.92 10.05 -6.35
CA ARG A 381 -34.65 9.36 -5.29
C ARG A 381 -35.02 7.94 -5.70
N ARG A 382 -35.60 7.74 -6.88
CA ARG A 382 -36.01 6.41 -7.37
C ARG A 382 -34.85 5.43 -7.52
N LEU A 383 -33.69 5.90 -7.98
CA LEU A 383 -32.49 5.07 -8.09
C LEU A 383 -31.90 4.75 -6.71
N GLY A 384 -31.93 5.71 -5.78
CA GLY A 384 -31.49 5.52 -4.40
C GLY A 384 -32.40 4.57 -3.60
N ASP A 385 -33.71 4.56 -3.87
CA ASP A 385 -34.71 3.73 -3.19
C ASP A 385 -34.77 2.28 -3.71
N ILE A 386 -33.98 1.91 -4.73
CA ILE A 386 -33.90 0.52 -5.18
C ILE A 386 -33.37 -0.35 -4.03
N PRO A 387 -34.07 -1.44 -3.66
CA PRO A 387 -33.59 -2.35 -2.62
C PRO A 387 -32.17 -2.81 -2.86
N HIS A 388 -31.36 -2.91 -1.81
CA HIS A 388 -29.94 -3.27 -1.85
C HIS A 388 -29.01 -2.20 -2.44
N THR A 389 -29.49 -0.99 -2.71
CA THR A 389 -28.63 0.15 -3.01
C THR A 389 -27.86 0.54 -1.76
N ILE A 390 -26.53 0.68 -1.89
CA ILE A 390 -25.65 1.20 -0.85
C ILE A 390 -25.50 2.70 -1.04
N ARG A 391 -25.14 3.11 -2.26
CA ARG A 391 -24.97 4.52 -2.60
C ARG A 391 -25.21 4.75 -4.10
N PHE A 392 -25.79 5.89 -4.40
CA PHE A 392 -25.97 6.37 -5.75
C PHE A 392 -25.30 7.74 -5.90
N ARG A 393 -24.66 7.98 -7.03
CA ARG A 393 -24.00 9.25 -7.33
C ARG A 393 -24.26 9.69 -8.76
N VAL A 394 -24.40 11.00 -8.93
CA VAL A 394 -24.27 11.68 -10.23
C VAL A 394 -22.86 12.27 -10.26
N ALA A 395 -22.07 11.92 -11.27
CA ALA A 395 -20.77 12.56 -11.47
C ALA A 395 -21.01 14.01 -11.94
N GLU A 396 -20.25 14.94 -11.37
CA GLU A 396 -20.28 16.31 -11.87
C GLU A 396 -19.67 16.31 -13.28
N THR A 397 -20.37 16.92 -14.24
CA THR A 397 -19.82 17.08 -15.61
C THR A 397 -18.51 17.86 -15.53
N PRO A 398 -17.40 17.34 -16.04
CA PRO A 398 -16.11 18.01 -15.96
C PRO A 398 -16.18 19.42 -16.52
N ARG A 399 -15.65 20.41 -15.81
CA ARG A 399 -15.58 21.80 -16.28
C ARG A 399 -14.83 21.93 -17.61
N SER A 400 -13.90 21.01 -17.89
CA SER A 400 -13.15 20.93 -19.16
C SER A 400 -14.01 20.53 -20.37
N LEU A 401 -15.17 19.90 -20.18
CA LEU A 401 -16.08 19.50 -21.25
C LEU A 401 -17.26 20.47 -21.43
N GLN A 402 -17.41 21.48 -20.58
CA GLN A 402 -18.46 22.51 -20.71
C GLN A 402 -18.17 23.56 -21.79
N PHE A 403 -16.97 23.55 -22.39
CA PHE A 403 -16.51 24.54 -23.38
C PHE A 403 -16.09 23.91 -24.73
N ALA A 404 -16.54 22.70 -25.05
CA ALA A 404 -16.30 22.06 -26.34
C ALA A 404 -17.55 22.12 -27.23
#